data_dd35b7a37f28b183618d01c3bdaa330a
#
_entry.id   dd35b7a37f28b183618d01c3bdaa330a
#
_cell.length_a   1.000
_cell.length_b   1.000
_cell.length_c   1.000
_cell.angle_alpha   90.00
_cell.angle_beta   90.00
_cell.angle_gamma   90.00
#
_symmetry.space_group_name_H-M   'P 1'
#
loop_
_entity.id
_entity.type
_entity.pdbx_description
1 polymer ?
#
loop_
_entity_poly.entity_id
_entity_poly.type
_entity_poly.pdbx_seq_one_letter_code
_entity_poly.pdbx_strand_id
1 'polypeptide(L)' 'MAVSYNKLWKLLIDKKMSQAAFRKAVQISPNTLTKMKRDDEVSLSILLRIADYFDCNVGDICAFVREGGSERES' A
#
# COMPACT_ATOMS: atom_id res chain seq x y z
N MET A 1 6.31 15.04 -3.23
CA MET A 1 5.61 13.84 -3.73
C MET A 1 5.18 12.98 -2.56
N ALA A 2 3.99 12.50 -2.58
CA ALA A 2 3.45 11.67 -1.50
C ALA A 2 3.00 10.35 -2.07
N VAL A 3 2.82 9.37 -1.19
CA VAL A 3 2.29 8.07 -1.57
C VAL A 3 0.97 7.86 -0.88
N SER A 4 0.05 7.18 -1.56
CA SER A 4 -1.25 6.84 -0.99
C SER A 4 -1.46 5.34 -1.12
N TYR A 5 -1.97 4.73 -0.06
CA TYR A 5 -2.28 3.30 -0.04
C TYR A 5 -3.78 3.03 -0.05
N ASN A 6 -4.56 3.99 -0.49
CA ASN A 6 -6.02 3.83 -0.51
C ASN A 6 -6.45 2.61 -1.31
N LYS A 7 -5.76 2.31 -2.39
CA LYS A 7 -6.08 1.14 -3.20
C LYS A 7 -5.91 -0.14 -2.39
N LEU A 8 -4.87 -0.19 -1.57
CA LEU A 8 -4.64 -1.36 -0.71
C LEU A 8 -5.76 -1.52 0.31
N TRP A 9 -6.17 -0.40 0.95
CA TRP A 9 -7.24 -0.49 1.95
C TRP A 9 -8.54 -0.95 1.33
N LYS A 10 -8.85 -0.49 0.12
CA LYS A 10 -10.03 -0.97 -0.60
C LYS A 10 -9.93 -2.45 -0.93
N LEU A 11 -8.74 -2.89 -1.31
CA LEU A 11 -8.51 -4.30 -1.61
C LEU A 11 -8.75 -5.16 -0.37
N LEU A 12 -8.30 -4.71 0.80
CA LEU A 12 -8.54 -5.44 2.04
C LEU A 12 -10.04 -5.54 2.34
N ILE A 13 -10.77 -4.46 2.10
CA ILE A 13 -12.23 -4.47 2.30
C ILE A 13 -12.86 -5.48 1.36
N ASP A 14 -12.46 -5.49 0.10
CA ASP A 14 -12.99 -6.44 -0.88
C ASP A 14 -12.70 -7.88 -0.48
N LYS A 15 -11.54 -8.13 0.13
CA LYS A 15 -11.16 -9.46 0.58
C LYS A 15 -11.68 -9.79 1.97
N LYS A 16 -12.36 -8.84 2.61
CA LYS A 16 -12.87 -8.99 3.97
C LYS A 16 -11.75 -9.33 4.95
N MET A 17 -10.61 -8.69 4.77
CA MET A 17 -9.42 -8.94 5.57
C MET A 17 -9.14 -7.73 6.44
N SER A 18 -8.93 -7.96 7.74
CA SER A 18 -8.55 -6.88 8.64
C SER A 18 -7.10 -6.48 8.41
N GLN A 19 -6.74 -5.29 8.87
CA GLN A 19 -5.36 -4.84 8.75
C GLN A 19 -4.41 -5.74 9.57
N ALA A 20 -4.87 -6.22 10.73
CA ALA A 20 -4.05 -7.13 11.53
C ALA A 20 -3.83 -8.46 10.81
N ALA A 21 -4.86 -9.00 10.18
CA ALA A 21 -4.71 -10.22 9.41
C ALA A 21 -3.80 -10.02 8.21
N PHE A 22 -3.94 -8.88 7.53
CA PHE A 22 -3.08 -8.52 6.42
C PHE A 22 -1.62 -8.47 6.85
N ARG A 23 -1.35 -7.79 7.96
CA ARG A 23 0.03 -7.65 8.45
C ARG A 23 0.66 -9.02 8.70
N LYS A 24 -0.10 -9.92 9.31
CA LYS A 24 0.40 -11.27 9.60
C LYS A 24 0.60 -12.08 8.32
N ALA A 25 -0.33 -11.95 7.39
CA ALA A 25 -0.29 -12.73 6.15
C ALA A 25 0.92 -12.36 5.30
N VAL A 26 1.23 -11.08 5.19
CA VAL A 26 2.37 -10.63 4.39
C VAL A 26 3.65 -10.49 5.22
N GLN A 27 3.56 -10.76 6.54
CA GLN A 27 4.71 -10.79 7.43
C GLN A 27 5.47 -9.47 7.47
N ILE A 28 4.74 -8.38 7.61
CA ILE A 28 5.34 -7.07 7.81
C ILE A 28 5.23 -6.70 9.29
N SER A 29 6.14 -5.82 9.74
CA SER A 29 6.17 -5.42 11.13
C SER A 29 5.01 -4.47 11.44
N PRO A 30 4.60 -4.37 12.72
CA PRO A 30 3.59 -3.38 13.11
C PRO A 30 4.02 -1.96 12.75
N ASN A 31 5.31 -1.67 12.84
CA ASN A 31 5.81 -0.34 12.51
C ASN A 31 5.62 -0.04 11.02
N THR A 32 5.85 -1.03 10.16
CA THR A 32 5.64 -0.88 8.73
C THR A 32 4.16 -0.60 8.44
N LEU A 33 3.28 -1.35 9.08
CA LEU A 33 1.84 -1.12 8.90
C LEU A 33 1.46 0.29 9.34
N THR A 34 2.00 0.76 10.46
CA THR A 34 1.72 2.11 10.96
C THR A 34 2.15 3.15 9.93
N LYS A 35 3.33 2.97 9.33
CA LYS A 35 3.79 3.88 8.29
C LYS A 35 2.83 3.90 7.12
N MET A 36 2.34 2.76 6.69
CA MET A 36 1.41 2.69 5.57
C MET A 36 0.09 3.38 5.90
N LYS A 37 -0.37 3.26 7.14
CA LYS A 37 -1.61 3.93 7.56
C LYS A 37 -1.47 5.44 7.56
N ARG A 38 -0.24 5.95 7.67
CA ARG A 38 0.04 7.38 7.63
C ARG A 38 0.46 7.86 6.25
N ASP A 39 0.38 6.97 5.25
CA ASP A 39 0.83 7.25 3.90
C ASP A 39 2.32 7.61 3.84
N ASP A 40 3.11 7.01 4.72
CA ASP A 40 4.56 7.15 4.68
C ASP A 40 5.14 6.15 3.69
N GLU A 41 6.31 6.45 3.18
CA GLU A 41 6.98 5.56 2.24
C GLU A 41 7.48 4.31 2.94
N VAL A 42 7.35 3.18 2.25
CA VAL A 42 7.92 1.92 2.68
C VAL A 42 8.79 1.38 1.54
N SER A 43 9.63 0.41 1.84
CA SER A 43 10.55 -0.11 0.85
C SER A 43 9.81 -0.80 -0.29
N LEU A 44 10.43 -0.78 -1.46
CA LEU A 44 9.86 -1.47 -2.62
C LEU A 44 9.73 -2.97 -2.36
N SER A 45 10.65 -3.56 -1.60
CA SER A 45 10.56 -4.99 -1.32
C SER A 45 9.31 -5.33 -0.52
N ILE A 46 8.88 -4.44 0.37
CA ILE A 46 7.62 -4.62 1.09
C ILE A 46 6.44 -4.57 0.12
N LEU A 47 6.45 -3.59 -0.78
CA LEU A 47 5.37 -3.46 -1.76
C LEU A 47 5.31 -4.66 -2.69
N LEU A 48 6.46 -5.18 -3.10
CA LEU A 48 6.51 -6.36 -3.94
C LEU A 48 5.96 -7.58 -3.22
N ARG A 49 6.25 -7.72 -1.93
CA ARG A 49 5.73 -8.81 -1.13
C ARG A 49 4.20 -8.75 -1.04
N ILE A 50 3.67 -7.56 -0.84
CA ILE A 50 2.22 -7.37 -0.78
C ILE A 50 1.58 -7.70 -2.12
N ALA A 51 2.17 -7.19 -3.20
CA ALA A 51 1.65 -7.44 -4.54
C ALA A 51 1.67 -8.93 -4.86
N ASP A 52 2.74 -9.62 -4.47
CA ASP A 52 2.85 -11.05 -4.70
C ASP A 52 1.77 -11.81 -3.92
N TYR A 53 1.53 -11.41 -2.68
CA TYR A 53 0.51 -12.07 -1.85
C TYR A 53 -0.88 -11.96 -2.48
N PHE A 54 -1.22 -10.79 -3.03
CA PHE A 54 -2.53 -10.58 -3.64
C PHE A 54 -2.56 -10.88 -5.14
N ASP A 55 -1.43 -11.32 -5.69
CA ASP A 55 -1.31 -11.62 -7.11
C ASP A 55 -1.73 -10.42 -7.97
N CYS A 56 -1.15 -9.27 -7.66
CA CYS A 56 -1.44 -8.03 -8.37
C CYS A 56 -0.17 -7.22 -8.55
N ASN A 57 -0.28 -6.06 -9.15
CA ASN A 57 0.85 -5.16 -9.36
C ASN A 57 0.95 -4.15 -8.23
N VAL A 58 2.14 -3.58 -8.06
CA VAL A 58 2.35 -2.53 -7.08
C VAL A 58 1.41 -1.35 -7.33
N GLY A 59 1.11 -1.05 -8.59
CA GLY A 59 0.16 0.00 -8.93
C GLY A 59 -1.26 -0.25 -8.46
N ASP A 60 -1.59 -1.49 -8.10
CA ASP A 60 -2.90 -1.82 -7.54
C ASP A 60 -2.93 -1.64 -6.03
N ILE A 61 -1.79 -1.37 -5.42
CA ILE A 61 -1.65 -1.23 -3.97
C ILE A 61 -1.50 0.22 -3.58
N CYS A 62 -0.69 0.96 -4.31
CA CYS A 62 -0.38 2.34 -3.96
C CYS A 62 -0.31 3.21 -5.20
N ALA A 63 -0.34 4.50 -4.98
CA ALA A 63 -0.21 5.49 -6.04
C ALA A 63 0.62 6.64 -5.51
N PHE A 64 1.34 7.30 -6.40
CA PHE A 64 2.05 8.51 -6.04
C PHE A 64 1.15 9.70 -6.27
N VAL A 65 1.11 10.59 -5.29
CA VAL A 65 0.32 11.81 -5.37
C VAL A 65 1.28 12.98 -5.43
N ARG A 66 1.18 13.78 -6.48
CA ARG A 66 2.02 14.96 -6.60
C ARG A 66 1.37 16.12 -5.89
N GLU A 67 2.15 16.73 -5.03
CA GLU A 67 1.69 17.95 -4.40
C GLU A 67 1.69 19.07 -5.42
N GLY A 68 0.80 19.99 -5.22
CA GLY A 68 0.64 21.06 -6.19
C GLY A 68 -0.21 20.67 -7.37
N GLY A 69 -0.59 19.45 -7.43
CA GLY A 69 -1.63 18.99 -8.30
C GLY A 69 -1.36 18.91 -9.76
N SER A 70 -0.30 18.97 -10.18
CA SER A 70 -0.16 18.91 -11.55
C SER A 70 -0.24 17.57 -12.12
N GLU A 71 -0.82 17.50 -12.84
CA GLU A 71 -0.81 16.55 -13.36
C GLU A 71 -0.21 16.06 -14.32
N ARG A 72 0.24 15.99 -14.66
CA ARG A 72 0.70 15.51 -15.50
C ARG A 72 1.37 14.65 -15.71
N GLU A 73 1.38 14.29 -16.09
CA GLU A 73 2.01 13.52 -16.15
C GLU A 73 2.60 13.08 -16.72
N SER A 74 2.72 12.93 -16.91
CA SER A 74 3.20 12.28 -17.35
C SER A 74 3.41 11.79 -17.51
#